data_06d4137f10d7e6aabbc013cac3de9c00
#
_entry.id   06d4137f10d7e6aabbc013cac3de9c00
#
_cell.length_a   1.000
_cell.length_b   1.000
_cell.length_c   1.000
_cell.angle_alpha   90.00
_cell.angle_beta   90.00
_cell.angle_gamma   90.00
#
_symmetry.space_group_name_H-M   'P 1'
#
loop_
_entity.id
_entity.type
_entity.pdbx_description
1 polymer ?
#
loop_
_entity_poly.entity_id
_entity_poly.type
_entity_poly.pdbx_seq_one_letter_code
_entity_poly.pdbx_strand_id
1 'polypeptide(L)'
;MFTHFPAPAYGPRRDPAYQSEEPRLTALSIALGKVPQPWQRYVWDVGTQYKLNSAGEKLYKYTDVLVTVPRQSGKTTLLRPIRLLRMLENTGAHLFSTAQTAKHSSLRMLDMIDAVEQSSLSSFFKSSRGKGDAGLELLANGAKLKQFTPNEEAIHGETALYVDLDEIWYFSQAQGDAILGGVRPSAITLGPRAQRWYTSTMGTLSSEFMNDMVEKGRAGTKAGMCYIEFSLPEGLDYKDPANWWTFHPALGNTITEQALRDELESMSEGEFMRAYMNRLTDVQDTFIPLQMWDDLADNELIAPALDDISVAFEVAPQNACAAVVAAWQGESGPCSRVIHQAPGTAWLIPYLQDLYSRGITRLAADGAGPVRRIIDSIGDTLPVKVLEFQERRLADQTFITAARDDHTLTHDGSDVLRQALSVAQIRRVNGLELLDREKSLAPIPSLIAASIALYADTHREDLYVPVIVA
;
A
#
# COMPACT_ATOMS: atom_id res chain seq x y z
N MET A 1 10.37 31.18 -12.49
CA MET A 1 10.92 31.04 -11.11
C MET A 1 9.79 30.56 -10.22
N PHE A 2 9.98 29.48 -9.42
CA PHE A 2 8.96 29.01 -8.49
C PHE A 2 8.74 30.04 -7.38
N THR A 3 7.49 30.42 -7.12
CA THR A 3 7.15 31.49 -6.15
C THR A 3 6.14 31.05 -5.10
N HIS A 4 5.29 30.05 -5.40
CA HIS A 4 4.26 29.60 -4.48
C HIS A 4 4.86 28.72 -3.38
N PHE A 5 4.60 29.09 -2.11
CA PHE A 5 4.98 28.34 -0.92
C PHE A 5 3.90 28.48 0.15
N PRO A 6 2.98 27.54 0.24
CA PRO A 6 2.02 27.51 1.34
C PRO A 6 2.72 27.06 2.63
N ALA A 7 2.20 27.50 3.77
CA ALA A 7 2.68 27.01 5.05
C ALA A 7 2.34 25.50 5.19
N PRO A 8 3.26 24.67 5.74
CA PRO A 8 2.93 23.31 6.06
C PRO A 8 1.90 23.26 7.21
N ALA A 9 1.01 22.23 7.19
CA ALA A 9 0.08 21.98 8.29
C ALA A 9 0.82 21.62 9.58
N TYR A 10 1.93 20.88 9.44
CA TYR A 10 2.88 20.58 10.52
C TYR A 10 4.29 20.79 9.99
N GLY A 11 5.14 21.41 10.79
CA GLY A 11 6.53 21.61 10.45
C GLY A 11 7.25 22.49 11.48
N PRO A 12 8.50 22.18 11.83
CA PRO A 12 9.25 22.98 12.76
C PRO A 12 9.65 24.32 12.14
N ARG A 13 9.81 25.31 13.00
CA ARG A 13 10.48 26.57 12.58
C ARG A 13 11.99 26.37 12.55
N ARG A 14 12.63 27.12 11.67
CA ARG A 14 14.10 27.22 11.65
C ARG A 14 14.62 27.71 13.00
N ASP A 15 15.55 26.94 13.57
CA ASP A 15 16.23 27.30 14.81
C ASP A 15 17.56 28.01 14.48
N PRO A 16 17.71 29.30 14.77
CA PRO A 16 18.91 30.06 14.42
C PRO A 16 20.18 29.60 15.15
N ALA A 17 20.04 28.83 16.24
CA ALA A 17 21.17 28.25 16.97
C ALA A 17 21.86 27.08 16.24
N TYR A 18 21.29 26.61 15.14
CA TYR A 18 21.82 25.53 14.30
C TYR A 18 22.19 26.05 12.91
N GLN A 19 23.19 25.47 12.28
CA GLN A 19 23.49 25.64 10.87
C GLN A 19 22.52 24.79 10.03
N SER A 20 22.44 25.04 8.72
CA SER A 20 21.63 24.29 7.77
C SER A 20 22.43 23.95 6.52
N GLU A 21 22.09 22.81 5.91
CA GLU A 21 22.69 22.38 4.64
C GLU A 21 21.93 22.86 3.41
N GLU A 22 20.81 23.58 3.58
CA GLU A 22 19.94 24.04 2.48
C GLU A 22 20.72 24.70 1.33
N PRO A 23 21.67 25.65 1.55
CA PRO A 23 22.36 26.29 0.44
C PRO A 23 23.18 25.30 -0.41
N ARG A 24 23.80 24.32 0.22
CA ARG A 24 24.58 23.27 -0.46
C ARG A 24 23.70 22.29 -1.20
N LEU A 25 22.57 21.90 -0.60
CA LEU A 25 21.57 21.03 -1.21
C LEU A 25 20.92 21.70 -2.42
N THR A 26 20.64 23.00 -2.33
CA THR A 26 20.18 23.81 -3.46
C THR A 26 21.20 23.80 -4.61
N ALA A 27 22.48 24.00 -4.32
CA ALA A 27 23.54 23.97 -5.33
C ALA A 27 23.65 22.59 -6.00
N LEU A 28 23.59 21.50 -5.22
CA LEU A 28 23.60 20.12 -5.75
C LEU A 28 22.36 19.81 -6.59
N SER A 29 21.19 20.28 -6.18
CA SER A 29 19.95 20.11 -6.96
C SER A 29 20.07 20.79 -8.33
N ILE A 30 20.62 22.00 -8.37
CA ILE A 30 20.86 22.73 -9.62
C ILE A 30 21.91 22.01 -10.47
N ALA A 31 22.98 21.50 -9.88
CA ALA A 31 23.99 20.69 -10.57
C ALA A 31 23.42 19.41 -11.18
N LEU A 32 22.40 18.82 -10.56
CA LEU A 32 21.61 17.69 -11.10
C LEU A 32 20.55 18.13 -12.14
N GLY A 33 20.55 19.40 -12.58
CA GLY A 33 19.63 19.92 -13.59
C GLY A 33 18.22 20.21 -13.07
N LYS A 34 18.01 20.31 -11.74
CA LYS A 34 16.70 20.58 -11.13
C LYS A 34 16.74 21.79 -10.21
N VAL A 35 16.00 22.84 -10.58
CA VAL A 35 15.77 23.97 -9.68
C VAL A 35 14.81 23.52 -8.57
N PRO A 36 15.21 23.63 -7.28
CA PRO A 36 14.35 23.17 -6.20
C PRO A 36 13.14 24.08 -6.02
N GLN A 37 12.01 23.49 -5.66
CA GLN A 37 10.81 24.23 -5.29
C GLN A 37 10.98 24.86 -3.89
N PRO A 38 10.24 25.93 -3.55
CA PRO A 38 10.36 26.59 -2.25
C PRO A 38 10.13 25.66 -1.05
N TRP A 39 9.16 24.73 -1.15
CA TRP A 39 8.88 23.76 -0.10
C TRP A 39 10.05 22.78 0.12
N GLN A 40 10.77 22.38 -0.93
CA GLN A 40 11.94 21.50 -0.81
C GLN A 40 13.08 22.22 -0.09
N ARG A 41 13.29 23.50 -0.40
CA ARG A 41 14.27 24.34 0.29
C ARG A 41 13.93 24.49 1.78
N TYR A 42 12.66 24.72 2.11
CA TYR A 42 12.20 24.74 3.50
C TYR A 42 12.48 23.41 4.20
N VAL A 43 12.12 22.27 3.58
CA VAL A 43 12.38 20.94 4.15
C VAL A 43 13.86 20.71 4.42
N TRP A 44 14.73 21.10 3.48
CA TRP A 44 16.19 21.02 3.71
C TRP A 44 16.65 21.95 4.82
N ASP A 45 16.15 23.19 4.85
CA ASP A 45 16.56 24.18 5.85
C ASP A 45 16.22 23.72 7.28
N VAL A 46 15.06 23.11 7.50
CA VAL A 46 14.67 22.65 8.84
C VAL A 46 15.13 21.21 9.13
N GLY A 47 15.06 20.29 8.15
CA GLY A 47 15.37 18.88 8.35
C GLY A 47 16.87 18.55 8.47
N THR A 48 17.73 19.43 7.93
CA THR A 48 19.19 19.23 7.98
C THR A 48 19.92 20.18 8.94
N GLN A 49 19.23 20.65 9.97
CA GLN A 49 19.84 21.49 11.00
C GLN A 49 20.87 20.72 11.80
N TYR A 50 22.06 21.29 11.99
CA TYR A 50 23.17 20.66 12.72
C TYR A 50 24.00 21.65 13.52
N LYS A 51 24.77 21.11 14.48
CA LYS A 51 25.88 21.78 15.13
C LYS A 51 27.14 20.97 14.90
N LEU A 52 28.29 21.63 14.97
CA LEU A 52 29.57 20.94 14.94
C LEU A 52 29.98 20.55 16.38
N ASN A 53 30.50 19.33 16.55
CA ASN A 53 31.17 18.94 17.78
C ASN A 53 32.62 19.45 17.81
N SER A 54 33.37 19.13 18.87
CA SER A 54 34.78 19.55 19.01
C SER A 54 35.70 18.94 17.95
N ALA A 55 35.31 17.86 17.32
CA ALA A 55 36.05 17.21 16.23
C ALA A 55 35.68 17.76 14.84
N GLY A 56 34.77 18.73 14.76
CA GLY A 56 34.27 19.28 13.49
C GLY A 56 33.22 18.41 12.80
N GLU A 57 32.70 17.34 13.46
CA GLU A 57 31.68 16.48 12.90
C GLU A 57 30.29 17.10 13.09
N LYS A 58 29.40 16.90 12.11
CA LYS A 58 28.01 17.36 12.17
C LYS A 58 27.17 16.49 13.10
N LEU A 59 26.53 17.12 14.05
CA LEU A 59 25.52 16.51 14.91
C LEU A 59 24.16 17.10 14.54
N TYR A 60 23.32 16.28 13.87
CA TYR A 60 22.00 16.73 13.40
C TYR A 60 21.05 16.91 14.57
N LYS A 61 20.24 17.97 14.51
CA LYS A 61 19.15 18.21 15.45
C LYS A 61 18.10 17.13 15.39
N TYR A 62 17.85 16.63 14.18
CA TYR A 62 16.88 15.59 13.89
C TYR A 62 17.56 14.38 13.25
N THR A 63 17.42 13.23 13.85
CA THR A 63 17.91 11.95 13.33
C THR A 63 16.89 11.25 12.45
N ASP A 64 15.61 11.58 12.63
CA ASP A 64 14.50 11.11 11.81
C ASP A 64 13.81 12.32 11.15
N VAL A 65 13.63 12.29 9.85
CA VAL A 65 12.91 13.33 9.10
C VAL A 65 11.80 12.67 8.29
N LEU A 66 10.55 12.92 8.66
CA LEU A 66 9.37 12.44 7.93
C LEU A 66 8.72 13.60 7.19
N VAL A 67 8.52 13.42 5.89
CA VAL A 67 7.89 14.41 5.01
C VAL A 67 6.70 13.79 4.29
N THR A 68 5.51 14.34 4.51
CA THR A 68 4.31 13.96 3.79
C THR A 68 3.80 15.11 2.93
N VAL A 69 3.65 14.83 1.65
CA VAL A 69 3.19 15.81 0.64
C VAL A 69 2.32 15.11 -0.41
N PRO A 70 1.43 15.85 -1.09
CA PRO A 70 0.65 15.29 -2.20
C PRO A 70 1.49 14.57 -3.25
N ARG A 71 0.86 13.69 -4.02
CA ARG A 71 1.51 13.06 -5.19
C ARG A 71 2.05 14.12 -6.15
N GLN A 72 3.08 13.75 -6.93
CA GLN A 72 3.74 14.60 -7.93
C GLN A 72 4.34 15.91 -7.40
N SER A 73 4.43 16.09 -6.08
CA SER A 73 5.06 17.31 -5.51
C SER A 73 6.58 17.35 -5.65
N GLY A 74 7.23 16.23 -5.99
CA GLY A 74 8.69 16.19 -6.18
C GLY A 74 9.45 15.53 -5.01
N LYS A 75 8.86 14.56 -4.30
CA LYS A 75 9.51 13.80 -3.21
C LYS A 75 10.86 13.18 -3.64
N THR A 76 10.89 12.54 -4.79
CA THR A 76 12.11 11.90 -5.31
C THR A 76 13.24 12.89 -5.56
N THR A 77 12.93 14.09 -6.07
CA THR A 77 13.94 15.13 -6.31
C THR A 77 14.41 15.78 -5.01
N LEU A 78 13.62 15.73 -3.93
CA LEU A 78 14.01 16.17 -2.59
C LEU A 78 15.19 15.36 -2.03
N LEU A 79 15.18 14.02 -2.20
CA LEU A 79 16.17 13.14 -1.60
C LEU A 79 17.52 13.09 -2.36
N ARG A 80 17.51 13.33 -3.68
CA ARG A 80 18.71 13.22 -4.53
C ARG A 80 19.91 14.04 -4.03
N PRO A 81 19.78 15.35 -3.79
CA PRO A 81 20.92 16.16 -3.33
C PRO A 81 21.38 15.79 -1.91
N ILE A 82 20.47 15.31 -1.04
CA ILE A 82 20.84 14.84 0.31
C ILE A 82 21.79 13.64 0.20
N ARG A 83 21.44 12.65 -0.62
CA ARG A 83 22.27 11.45 -0.88
C ARG A 83 23.67 11.86 -1.34
N LEU A 84 23.76 12.75 -2.34
CA LEU A 84 25.05 13.22 -2.84
C LEU A 84 25.86 13.98 -1.78
N LEU A 85 25.23 14.85 -1.01
CA LEU A 85 25.91 15.59 0.03
C LEU A 85 26.49 14.67 1.09
N ARG A 86 25.74 13.63 1.50
CA ARG A 86 26.25 12.61 2.44
C ARG A 86 27.44 11.84 1.88
N MET A 87 27.44 11.51 0.59
CA MET A 87 28.59 10.85 -0.08
C MET A 87 29.79 11.80 -0.13
N LEU A 88 29.59 13.07 -0.49
CA LEU A 88 30.68 14.05 -0.64
C LEU A 88 31.41 14.35 0.69
N GLU A 89 30.68 14.36 1.79
CA GLU A 89 31.21 14.76 3.09
C GLU A 89 31.79 13.62 3.92
N ASN A 90 31.52 12.37 3.56
CA ASN A 90 31.83 11.22 4.43
C ASN A 90 32.61 10.15 3.68
N THR A 91 33.90 10.08 3.92
CA THR A 91 34.80 9.08 3.32
C THR A 91 34.38 7.66 3.68
N GLY A 92 34.23 6.80 2.66
CA GLY A 92 33.87 5.40 2.84
C GLY A 92 32.47 5.15 3.38
N ALA A 93 31.60 6.18 3.41
CA ALA A 93 30.26 6.05 3.97
C ALA A 93 29.38 5.11 3.16
N HIS A 94 28.55 4.33 3.85
CA HIS A 94 27.50 3.54 3.26
C HIS A 94 26.14 4.22 3.45
N LEU A 95 25.46 4.42 2.34
CA LEU A 95 24.12 5.02 2.26
C LEU A 95 23.19 4.00 1.63
N PHE A 96 21.95 3.95 2.12
CA PHE A 96 20.96 2.99 1.66
C PHE A 96 19.64 3.70 1.30
N SER A 97 19.00 3.21 0.23
CA SER A 97 17.72 3.74 -0.23
C SER A 97 16.77 2.61 -0.59
N THR A 98 15.51 2.73 -0.18
CA THR A 98 14.45 1.80 -0.56
C THR A 98 13.16 2.52 -0.91
N ALA A 99 12.22 1.77 -1.51
CA ALA A 99 10.88 2.21 -1.83
C ALA A 99 9.89 1.06 -1.60
N GLN A 100 8.64 1.21 -2.01
CA GLN A 100 7.53 0.27 -1.78
C GLN A 100 7.89 -1.21 -2.00
N THR A 101 8.60 -1.51 -3.07
CA THR A 101 8.99 -2.89 -3.45
C THR A 101 10.42 -2.89 -4.02
N ALA A 102 11.03 -4.08 -4.13
CA ALA A 102 12.34 -4.25 -4.78
C ALA A 102 12.37 -3.64 -6.19
N LYS A 103 11.29 -3.77 -6.98
CA LYS A 103 11.18 -3.17 -8.32
C LYS A 103 11.18 -1.65 -8.26
N HIS A 104 10.41 -1.05 -7.36
CA HIS A 104 10.37 0.41 -7.20
C HIS A 104 11.69 0.95 -6.66
N SER A 105 12.34 0.24 -5.72
CA SER A 105 13.68 0.61 -5.23
C SER A 105 14.70 0.65 -6.37
N SER A 106 14.68 -0.35 -7.26
CA SER A 106 15.54 -0.39 -8.45
C SER A 106 15.26 0.76 -9.40
N LEU A 107 14.00 1.04 -9.71
CA LEU A 107 13.63 2.17 -10.59
C LEU A 107 14.07 3.52 -10.00
N ARG A 108 13.87 3.76 -8.68
CA ARG A 108 14.31 4.98 -8.03
C ARG A 108 15.84 5.14 -8.04
N MET A 109 16.58 4.03 -7.89
CA MET A 109 18.03 4.06 -7.98
C MET A 109 18.51 4.33 -9.41
N LEU A 110 17.88 3.72 -10.42
CA LEU A 110 18.19 4.00 -11.82
C LEU A 110 17.91 5.47 -12.18
N ASP A 111 16.80 6.04 -11.74
CA ASP A 111 16.49 7.47 -11.88
C ASP A 111 17.56 8.37 -11.22
N MET A 112 18.12 7.93 -10.08
CA MET A 112 19.22 8.65 -9.41
C MET A 112 20.51 8.58 -10.23
N ILE A 113 20.85 7.40 -10.76
CA ILE A 113 22.02 7.16 -11.61
C ILE A 113 21.91 8.02 -12.87
N ASP A 114 20.76 7.99 -13.56
CA ASP A 114 20.51 8.79 -14.75
C ASP A 114 20.69 10.28 -14.49
N ALA A 115 20.17 10.77 -13.36
CA ALA A 115 20.33 12.18 -12.99
C ALA A 115 21.80 12.58 -12.77
N VAL A 116 22.61 11.69 -12.19
CA VAL A 116 24.06 11.93 -12.00
C VAL A 116 24.80 11.86 -13.32
N GLU A 117 24.56 10.83 -14.14
CA GLU A 117 25.23 10.62 -15.42
C GLU A 117 24.94 11.73 -16.44
N GLN A 118 23.75 12.32 -16.41
CA GLN A 118 23.35 13.46 -17.25
C GLN A 118 23.80 14.82 -16.71
N SER A 119 24.41 14.86 -15.52
CA SER A 119 24.83 16.11 -14.87
C SER A 119 26.32 16.40 -15.06
N SER A 120 26.74 17.59 -14.66
CA SER A 120 28.15 17.96 -14.57
C SER A 120 28.94 17.16 -13.53
N LEU A 121 28.26 16.35 -12.71
CA LEU A 121 28.88 15.54 -11.67
C LEU A 121 29.26 14.13 -12.16
N SER A 122 28.93 13.74 -13.37
CA SER A 122 29.07 12.38 -13.91
C SER A 122 30.47 11.79 -13.74
N SER A 123 31.51 12.58 -14.01
CA SER A 123 32.91 12.12 -13.93
C SER A 123 33.41 11.81 -12.53
N PHE A 124 32.70 12.23 -11.49
CA PHE A 124 33.08 11.96 -10.09
C PHE A 124 32.51 10.63 -9.56
N PHE A 125 31.58 10.02 -10.26
CA PHE A 125 30.87 8.85 -9.79
C PHE A 125 31.06 7.66 -10.73
N LYS A 126 31.11 6.47 -10.12
CA LYS A 126 30.96 5.20 -10.81
C LYS A 126 29.55 4.67 -10.52
N SER A 127 28.81 4.30 -11.56
CA SER A 127 27.48 3.70 -11.44
C SER A 127 27.52 2.20 -11.64
N SER A 128 26.65 1.47 -10.95
CA SER A 128 26.31 0.06 -11.21
C SER A 128 24.81 -0.02 -11.52
N ARG A 129 24.45 -0.76 -12.60
CA ARG A 129 23.07 -0.96 -13.04
C ARG A 129 22.66 -2.43 -12.94
N GLY A 130 23.43 -3.25 -12.21
CA GLY A 130 23.14 -4.67 -12.01
C GLY A 130 21.79 -4.90 -11.34
N LYS A 131 21.09 -5.96 -11.75
CA LYS A 131 19.81 -6.34 -11.16
C LYS A 131 20.02 -6.70 -9.67
N GLY A 132 19.45 -5.92 -8.77
CA GLY A 132 19.60 -6.09 -7.32
C GLY A 132 20.84 -5.40 -6.71
N ASP A 133 21.78 -4.89 -7.52
CA ASP A 133 23.01 -4.21 -7.05
C ASP A 133 23.20 -2.84 -7.74
N ALA A 134 22.11 -2.16 -8.04
CA ALA A 134 22.17 -0.81 -8.58
C ALA A 134 22.64 0.18 -7.51
N GLY A 135 23.56 1.07 -7.88
CA GLY A 135 24.10 2.05 -6.93
C GLY A 135 25.11 3.00 -7.55
N LEU A 136 25.60 3.92 -6.71
CA LEU A 136 26.63 4.90 -7.03
C LEU A 136 27.80 4.76 -6.06
N GLU A 137 29.02 4.94 -6.57
CA GLU A 137 30.22 5.07 -5.78
C GLU A 137 30.91 6.41 -6.13
N LEU A 138 31.23 7.20 -5.12
CA LEU A 138 32.02 8.43 -5.29
C LEU A 138 33.50 8.06 -5.35
N LEU A 139 34.14 8.28 -6.50
CA LEU A 139 35.50 7.88 -6.79
C LEU A 139 36.55 8.50 -5.86
N ALA A 140 36.28 9.75 -5.44
CA ALA A 140 37.26 10.52 -4.63
C ALA A 140 37.45 9.98 -3.21
N ASN A 141 36.43 9.34 -2.61
CA ASN A 141 36.48 8.96 -1.21
C ASN A 141 35.86 7.57 -0.90
N GLY A 142 35.38 6.84 -1.94
CA GLY A 142 34.84 5.50 -1.80
C GLY A 142 33.46 5.39 -1.13
N ALA A 143 32.77 6.50 -0.91
CA ALA A 143 31.40 6.49 -0.38
C ALA A 143 30.43 5.82 -1.37
N LYS A 144 29.49 5.02 -0.88
CA LYS A 144 28.58 4.21 -1.68
C LYS A 144 27.12 4.47 -1.30
N LEU A 145 26.30 4.62 -2.34
CA LEU A 145 24.83 4.61 -2.24
C LEU A 145 24.31 3.33 -2.89
N LYS A 146 23.59 2.52 -2.14
CA LYS A 146 23.01 1.26 -2.60
C LYS A 146 21.50 1.24 -2.40
N GLN A 147 20.81 0.57 -3.32
CA GLN A 147 19.43 0.18 -3.07
C GLN A 147 19.38 -1.05 -2.17
N PHE A 148 18.25 -1.22 -1.47
CA PHE A 148 17.95 -2.47 -0.79
C PHE A 148 16.47 -2.84 -0.93
N THR A 149 16.18 -4.12 -0.80
CA THR A 149 14.81 -4.62 -0.74
C THR A 149 14.26 -4.40 0.66
N PRO A 150 13.00 -3.93 0.83
CA PRO A 150 12.43 -3.68 2.16
C PRO A 150 12.09 -5.00 2.87
N ASN A 151 13.12 -5.69 3.39
CA ASN A 151 13.02 -6.91 4.20
C ASN A 151 14.03 -6.87 5.38
N GLU A 152 13.87 -7.79 6.31
CA GLU A 152 14.67 -7.87 7.56
C GLU A 152 16.18 -7.99 7.35
N GLU A 153 16.61 -8.68 6.29
CA GLU A 153 18.02 -9.05 6.14
C GLU A 153 18.87 -7.99 5.43
N ALA A 154 18.23 -7.00 4.80
CA ALA A 154 18.88 -6.19 3.76
C ALA A 154 19.98 -5.23 4.26
N ILE A 155 20.00 -4.85 5.56
CA ILE A 155 20.96 -3.89 6.12
C ILE A 155 21.67 -4.45 7.37
N HIS A 156 21.42 -5.71 7.73
CA HIS A 156 22.07 -6.31 8.89
C HIS A 156 23.60 -6.35 8.74
N GLY A 157 24.30 -5.80 9.73
CA GLY A 157 25.77 -5.77 9.78
C GLY A 157 26.42 -4.58 9.08
N GLU A 158 25.67 -3.73 8.38
CA GLU A 158 26.18 -2.52 7.75
C GLU A 158 26.09 -1.31 8.69
N THR A 159 27.09 -0.44 8.66
CA THR A 159 27.04 0.85 9.39
C THR A 159 26.47 1.94 8.45
N ALA A 160 25.15 2.11 8.46
CA ALA A 160 24.46 3.04 7.62
C ALA A 160 24.51 4.48 8.18
N LEU A 161 25.23 5.38 7.52
CA LEU A 161 25.23 6.80 7.85
C LEU A 161 23.92 7.49 7.48
N TYR A 162 23.32 7.03 6.40
CA TYR A 162 22.11 7.59 5.85
C TYR A 162 21.23 6.48 5.29
N VAL A 163 19.95 6.56 5.61
CA VAL A 163 18.94 5.66 5.05
C VAL A 163 17.73 6.50 4.63
N ASP A 164 17.18 6.25 3.46
CA ASP A 164 15.89 6.80 3.08
C ASP A 164 14.90 5.74 2.62
N LEU A 165 13.65 5.96 3.01
CA LEU A 165 12.50 5.13 2.69
C LEU A 165 11.48 6.00 1.96
N ASP A 166 11.22 5.70 0.67
CA ASP A 166 10.22 6.42 -0.13
C ASP A 166 8.90 5.64 -0.16
N GLU A 167 7.79 6.37 -0.10
CA GLU A 167 6.42 5.86 -0.11
C GLU A 167 6.12 4.87 1.03
N ILE A 168 6.42 5.30 2.28
CA ILE A 168 6.28 4.45 3.48
C ILE A 168 4.83 4.06 3.81
N TRP A 169 3.84 4.68 3.16
CA TRP A 169 2.44 4.29 3.29
C TRP A 169 2.18 2.83 2.88
N TYR A 170 3.07 2.26 2.06
CA TYR A 170 2.95 0.90 1.54
C TYR A 170 3.43 -0.17 2.53
N PHE A 171 4.27 0.18 3.51
CA PHE A 171 4.84 -0.78 4.45
C PHE A 171 3.83 -1.17 5.53
N SER A 172 3.69 -2.49 5.75
CA SER A 172 3.05 -2.99 6.97
C SER A 172 3.88 -2.62 8.21
N GLN A 173 3.26 -2.68 9.40
CA GLN A 173 3.98 -2.47 10.66
C GLN A 173 5.20 -3.40 10.78
N ALA A 174 5.02 -4.69 10.48
CA ALA A 174 6.10 -5.68 10.55
C ALA A 174 7.27 -5.35 9.62
N GLN A 175 6.99 -4.93 8.37
CA GLN A 175 8.03 -4.53 7.42
C GLN A 175 8.78 -3.28 7.89
N GLY A 176 8.05 -2.26 8.35
CA GLY A 176 8.66 -1.05 8.89
C GLY A 176 9.56 -1.32 10.10
N ASP A 177 9.09 -2.13 11.04
CA ASP A 177 9.84 -2.51 12.24
C ASP A 177 11.08 -3.34 11.89
N ALA A 178 10.99 -4.24 10.92
CA ALA A 178 12.08 -5.04 10.40
C ALA A 178 13.21 -4.16 9.81
N ILE A 179 12.83 -3.22 8.92
CA ILE A 179 13.78 -2.27 8.32
C ILE A 179 14.44 -1.43 9.42
N LEU A 180 13.66 -0.87 10.35
CA LEU A 180 14.21 -0.08 11.45
C LEU A 180 15.08 -0.92 12.39
N GLY A 181 14.76 -2.20 12.59
CA GLY A 181 15.57 -3.17 13.35
C GLY A 181 16.96 -3.33 12.75
N GLY A 182 17.08 -3.43 11.43
CA GLY A 182 18.36 -3.49 10.73
C GLY A 182 19.17 -2.19 10.78
N VAL A 183 18.50 -1.04 10.83
CA VAL A 183 19.15 0.29 10.85
C VAL A 183 19.56 0.74 12.26
N ARG A 184 18.86 0.30 13.31
CA ARG A 184 19.07 0.72 14.72
C ARG A 184 20.52 0.54 15.23
N PRO A 185 21.24 -0.56 14.95
CA PRO A 185 22.62 -0.71 15.39
C PRO A 185 23.53 0.41 14.89
N SER A 186 23.41 0.79 13.64
CA SER A 186 24.15 1.92 13.06
C SER A 186 23.83 3.23 13.75
N ALA A 187 22.55 3.46 14.08
CA ALA A 187 22.10 4.68 14.75
C ALA A 187 22.69 4.80 16.17
N ILE A 188 22.89 3.70 16.88
CA ILE A 188 23.54 3.69 18.20
C ILE A 188 25.00 4.09 18.07
N THR A 189 25.73 3.52 17.11
CA THR A 189 27.17 3.77 16.92
C THR A 189 27.46 5.18 16.43
N LEU A 190 26.65 5.68 15.48
CA LEU A 190 26.87 7.00 14.86
C LEU A 190 26.17 8.13 15.61
N GLY A 191 25.15 7.79 16.43
CA GLY A 191 24.35 8.79 17.15
C GLY A 191 23.76 9.85 16.22
N PRO A 192 23.79 11.14 16.61
CA PRO A 192 23.22 12.22 15.83
C PRO A 192 24.00 12.59 14.54
N ARG A 193 25.03 11.82 14.17
CA ARG A 193 25.69 11.95 12.86
C ARG A 193 24.93 11.26 11.75
N ALA A 194 24.11 10.24 12.07
CA ALA A 194 23.30 9.52 11.11
C ALA A 194 21.90 10.13 10.99
N GLN A 195 21.34 10.08 9.79
CA GLN A 195 19.95 10.49 9.54
C GLN A 195 19.17 9.43 8.79
N ARG A 196 17.88 9.31 9.14
CA ARG A 196 16.86 8.53 8.43
C ARG A 196 15.82 9.48 7.86
N TRP A 197 15.56 9.33 6.57
CA TRP A 197 14.58 10.14 5.86
C TRP A 197 13.42 9.26 5.39
N TYR A 198 12.23 9.75 5.61
CA TYR A 198 11.00 9.09 5.21
C TYR A 198 10.19 10.04 4.37
N THR A 199 9.78 9.60 3.19
CA THR A 199 8.92 10.40 2.31
C THR A 199 7.68 9.60 1.94
N SER A 200 6.53 10.26 1.91
CA SER A 200 5.28 9.63 1.53
C SER A 200 4.22 10.64 1.10
N THR A 201 3.21 10.16 0.43
CA THR A 201 1.85 10.69 0.45
C THR A 201 1.12 10.01 1.59
N MET A 202 0.06 10.60 2.14
CA MET A 202 -0.76 9.91 3.16
C MET A 202 -1.28 8.58 2.62
N GLY A 203 -1.39 7.63 3.53
CA GLY A 203 -1.93 6.32 3.27
C GLY A 203 -3.40 6.19 3.61
N THR A 204 -3.82 4.98 3.87
CA THR A 204 -5.14 4.61 4.39
C THR A 204 -5.01 4.17 5.85
N LEU A 205 -6.12 3.82 6.49
CA LEU A 205 -6.09 3.27 7.86
C LEU A 205 -5.20 2.03 7.99
N SER A 206 -5.05 1.24 6.93
CA SER A 206 -4.18 0.06 6.90
C SER A 206 -2.68 0.37 6.77
N SER A 207 -2.30 1.61 6.57
CA SER A 207 -0.90 2.05 6.52
C SER A 207 -0.32 2.21 7.93
N GLU A 208 -0.39 1.16 8.74
CA GLU A 208 -0.13 1.19 10.19
C GLU A 208 1.22 1.79 10.54
N PHE A 209 2.29 1.35 9.88
CA PHE A 209 3.65 1.88 10.10
C PHE A 209 3.74 3.39 9.88
N MET A 210 3.15 3.88 8.79
CA MET A 210 3.12 5.31 8.50
C MET A 210 2.25 6.07 9.48
N ASN A 211 1.05 5.55 9.80
CA ASN A 211 0.08 6.20 10.67
C ASN A 211 0.66 6.40 12.08
N ASP A 212 1.35 5.39 12.62
CA ASP A 212 2.08 5.49 13.92
C ASP A 212 3.15 6.60 13.88
N MET A 213 3.91 6.69 12.80
CA MET A 213 4.93 7.73 12.65
C MET A 213 4.32 9.13 12.50
N VAL A 214 3.23 9.27 11.76
CA VAL A 214 2.51 10.54 11.57
C VAL A 214 1.89 11.00 12.90
N GLU A 215 1.27 10.12 13.66
CA GLU A 215 0.71 10.43 14.97
C GLU A 215 1.78 10.95 15.92
N LYS A 216 2.91 10.25 16.05
CA LYS A 216 4.05 10.67 16.85
C LYS A 216 4.64 12.00 16.38
N GLY A 217 4.67 12.23 15.08
CA GLY A 217 5.14 13.47 14.46
C GLY A 217 4.23 14.66 14.76
N ARG A 218 2.92 14.50 14.61
CA ARG A 218 1.92 15.52 14.91
C ARG A 218 1.88 15.87 16.41
N ALA A 219 1.96 14.84 17.26
CA ALA A 219 2.00 15.01 18.71
C ALA A 219 3.35 15.55 19.24
N GLY A 220 4.42 15.52 18.42
CA GLY A 220 5.76 15.92 18.88
C GLY A 220 6.36 15.03 19.98
N THR A 221 5.87 13.80 20.12
CA THR A 221 6.24 12.88 21.22
C THR A 221 7.55 12.12 20.97
N LYS A 222 8.02 12.03 19.72
CA LYS A 222 9.27 11.35 19.37
C LYS A 222 10.43 12.33 19.35
N ALA A 223 11.31 12.23 20.34
CA ALA A 223 12.52 13.04 20.38
C ALA A 223 13.40 12.81 19.13
N GLY A 224 14.02 13.88 18.62
CA GLY A 224 14.89 13.81 17.44
C GLY A 224 14.15 13.60 16.10
N MET A 225 12.82 13.73 16.08
CA MET A 225 12.02 13.66 14.86
C MET A 225 11.66 15.05 14.34
N CYS A 226 11.91 15.27 13.05
CA CYS A 226 11.37 16.37 12.27
C CYS A 226 10.18 15.84 11.46
N TYR A 227 8.98 16.32 11.73
CA TYR A 227 7.80 16.00 10.95
C TYR A 227 7.34 17.21 10.14
N ILE A 228 7.13 17.00 8.84
CA ILE A 228 6.67 18.05 7.91
C ILE A 228 5.50 17.49 7.10
N GLU A 229 4.37 18.19 7.13
CA GLU A 229 3.15 17.79 6.45
C GLU A 229 2.56 18.94 5.67
N PHE A 230 2.30 18.71 4.38
CA PHE A 230 1.51 19.58 3.53
C PHE A 230 0.21 18.86 3.18
N SER A 231 -0.88 19.22 3.81
CA SER A 231 -2.18 18.56 3.65
C SER A 231 -3.32 19.57 3.71
N LEU A 232 -4.45 19.22 3.09
CA LEU A 232 -5.67 20.03 3.19
C LEU A 232 -6.06 20.19 4.66
N PRO A 233 -6.24 21.42 5.19
CA PRO A 233 -6.73 21.64 6.55
C PRO A 233 -8.08 20.97 6.81
N GLU A 234 -8.30 20.55 8.07
CA GLU A 234 -9.59 19.96 8.48
C GLU A 234 -10.74 20.93 8.30
N GLY A 235 -11.88 20.42 7.86
CA GLY A 235 -13.10 21.19 7.65
C GLY A 235 -13.15 22.00 6.35
N LEU A 236 -12.07 22.03 5.56
CA LEU A 236 -12.10 22.66 4.24
C LEU A 236 -12.61 21.69 3.17
N ASP A 237 -13.45 22.23 2.27
CA ASP A 237 -13.97 21.47 1.13
C ASP A 237 -12.85 21.15 0.14
N TYR A 238 -12.62 19.86 -0.11
CA TYR A 238 -11.61 19.37 -1.07
C TYR A 238 -11.99 19.65 -2.53
N LYS A 239 -13.27 19.93 -2.81
CA LYS A 239 -13.77 20.27 -4.16
C LYS A 239 -13.55 21.74 -4.53
N ASP A 240 -13.31 22.61 -3.54
CA ASP A 240 -13.03 24.01 -3.79
C ASP A 240 -11.55 24.24 -4.11
N PRO A 241 -11.19 24.61 -5.36
CA PRO A 241 -9.82 24.84 -5.75
C PRO A 241 -9.12 25.96 -4.96
N ALA A 242 -9.85 26.93 -4.42
CA ALA A 242 -9.27 27.98 -3.59
C ALA A 242 -8.56 27.38 -2.35
N ASN A 243 -9.09 26.28 -1.82
CA ASN A 243 -8.50 25.58 -0.68
C ASN A 243 -7.18 24.88 -1.05
N TRP A 244 -6.99 24.45 -2.29
CA TRP A 244 -5.77 23.77 -2.74
C TRP A 244 -4.56 24.68 -2.66
N TRP A 245 -4.74 25.97 -2.94
CA TRP A 245 -3.67 26.98 -2.85
C TRP A 245 -3.18 27.21 -1.43
N THR A 246 -3.95 26.86 -0.42
CA THR A 246 -3.58 27.07 0.98
C THR A 246 -2.54 26.09 1.51
N PHE A 247 -2.42 24.90 0.89
CA PHE A 247 -1.55 23.84 1.40
C PHE A 247 -0.72 23.11 0.33
N HIS A 248 -1.14 23.08 -0.94
CA HIS A 248 -0.52 22.23 -1.95
C HIS A 248 0.78 22.84 -2.48
N PRO A 249 1.98 22.30 -2.12
CA PRO A 249 3.24 23.00 -2.31
C PRO A 249 3.75 23.01 -3.76
N ALA A 250 3.22 22.15 -4.63
CA ALA A 250 3.58 22.08 -6.04
C ALA A 250 2.61 22.86 -6.95
N LEU A 251 1.46 23.29 -6.42
CA LEU A 251 0.46 24.03 -7.17
C LEU A 251 1.02 25.40 -7.58
N GLY A 252 0.82 25.77 -8.84
CA GLY A 252 1.41 26.98 -9.41
C GLY A 252 2.93 26.93 -9.66
N ASN A 253 3.60 25.85 -9.22
CA ASN A 253 5.01 25.61 -9.48
C ASN A 253 5.21 24.55 -10.58
N THR A 254 4.82 23.32 -10.32
CA THR A 254 4.95 22.17 -11.25
C THR A 254 3.62 21.52 -11.59
N ILE A 255 2.57 21.82 -10.85
CA ILE A 255 1.21 21.37 -11.08
C ILE A 255 0.31 22.58 -11.34
N THR A 256 -0.58 22.46 -12.32
CA THR A 256 -1.60 23.48 -12.59
C THR A 256 -2.89 23.17 -11.86
N GLU A 257 -3.70 24.17 -11.58
CA GLU A 257 -5.03 23.97 -11.00
C GLU A 257 -5.91 23.12 -11.93
N GLN A 258 -5.81 23.33 -13.26
CA GLN A 258 -6.58 22.54 -14.21
C GLN A 258 -6.22 21.04 -14.12
N ALA A 259 -4.95 20.69 -14.00
CA ALA A 259 -4.56 19.30 -13.85
C ALA A 259 -5.17 18.65 -12.59
N LEU A 260 -5.29 19.39 -11.48
CA LEU A 260 -5.98 18.88 -10.29
C LEU A 260 -7.50 18.75 -10.47
N ARG A 261 -8.13 19.63 -11.25
CA ARG A 261 -9.54 19.53 -11.60
C ARG A 261 -9.81 18.29 -12.44
N ASP A 262 -8.97 18.03 -13.43
CA ASP A 262 -9.08 16.85 -14.30
C ASP A 262 -8.94 15.54 -13.47
N GLU A 263 -8.04 15.53 -12.48
CA GLU A 263 -7.88 14.40 -11.57
C GLU A 263 -9.09 14.25 -10.61
N LEU A 264 -9.66 15.36 -10.12
CA LEU A 264 -10.86 15.34 -9.29
C LEU A 264 -12.06 14.73 -10.02
N GLU A 265 -12.19 14.96 -11.33
CA GLU A 265 -13.27 14.40 -12.15
C GLU A 265 -13.03 12.92 -12.48
N SER A 266 -11.78 12.45 -12.52
CA SER A 266 -11.43 11.10 -12.97
C SER A 266 -11.22 10.08 -11.83
N MET A 267 -11.03 10.55 -10.59
CA MET A 267 -10.73 9.69 -9.44
C MET A 267 -11.91 9.57 -8.48
N SER A 268 -11.91 8.49 -7.69
CA SER A 268 -12.77 8.42 -6.51
C SER A 268 -12.40 9.50 -5.50
N GLU A 269 -13.38 9.90 -4.68
CA GLU A 269 -13.16 10.87 -3.60
C GLU A 269 -12.01 10.47 -2.67
N GLY A 270 -11.99 9.21 -2.21
CA GLY A 270 -10.97 8.69 -1.32
C GLY A 270 -9.58 8.74 -1.94
N GLU A 271 -9.46 8.38 -3.22
CA GLU A 271 -8.18 8.44 -3.92
C GLU A 271 -7.70 9.88 -4.12
N PHE A 272 -8.58 10.79 -4.52
CA PHE A 272 -8.24 12.20 -4.68
C PHE A 272 -7.83 12.83 -3.34
N MET A 273 -8.57 12.55 -2.26
CA MET A 273 -8.25 13.01 -0.91
C MET A 273 -6.87 12.52 -0.45
N ARG A 274 -6.56 11.27 -0.68
CA ARG A 274 -5.25 10.70 -0.33
C ARG A 274 -4.15 11.22 -1.23
N ALA A 275 -4.34 11.18 -2.55
CA ALA A 275 -3.31 11.46 -3.53
C ALA A 275 -2.93 12.95 -3.60
N TYR A 276 -3.92 13.82 -3.65
CA TYR A 276 -3.70 15.25 -3.90
C TYR A 276 -4.03 16.15 -2.73
N MET A 277 -4.90 15.72 -1.83
CA MET A 277 -5.16 16.47 -0.59
C MET A 277 -4.27 16.03 0.57
N ASN A 278 -3.50 14.96 0.39
CA ASN A 278 -2.59 14.37 1.38
C ASN A 278 -3.29 14.09 2.72
N ARG A 279 -4.52 13.57 2.65
CA ARG A 279 -5.35 13.24 3.82
C ARG A 279 -5.40 11.74 4.02
N LEU A 280 -5.36 11.32 5.29
CA LEU A 280 -5.70 9.96 5.66
C LEU A 280 -7.16 9.71 5.29
N THR A 281 -7.42 8.61 4.61
CA THR A 281 -8.77 8.22 4.24
C THR A 281 -9.14 6.89 4.88
N ASP A 282 -10.38 6.77 5.31
CA ASP A 282 -10.95 5.52 5.79
C ASP A 282 -11.23 4.58 4.61
N VAL A 283 -11.35 5.17 3.44
CA VAL A 283 -11.69 4.47 2.20
C VAL A 283 -10.41 3.88 1.62
N GLN A 284 -10.21 2.59 1.82
CA GLN A 284 -9.50 1.81 0.82
C GLN A 284 -10.35 1.93 -0.45
N ASP A 285 -9.73 2.26 -1.58
CA ASP A 285 -10.36 2.11 -2.88
C ASP A 285 -10.62 0.61 -3.08
N THR A 286 -11.75 0.16 -2.57
CA THR A 286 -12.22 -1.19 -2.80
C THR A 286 -12.61 -1.27 -4.27
N PHE A 287 -12.28 -2.38 -4.92
CA PHE A 287 -12.60 -2.58 -6.34
C PHE A 287 -14.12 -2.56 -6.62
N ILE A 288 -14.95 -2.69 -5.58
CA ILE A 288 -16.36 -2.33 -5.52
C ILE A 288 -16.48 -1.25 -4.43
N PRO A 289 -16.92 -0.02 -4.74
CA PRO A 289 -17.12 1.02 -3.73
C PRO A 289 -18.03 0.55 -2.58
N LEU A 290 -17.62 0.77 -1.33
CA LEU A 290 -18.38 0.27 -0.17
C LEU A 290 -19.81 0.82 -0.12
N GLN A 291 -20.02 2.09 -0.52
CA GLN A 291 -21.37 2.64 -0.60
C GLN A 291 -22.23 1.90 -1.63
N MET A 292 -21.68 1.61 -2.80
CA MET A 292 -22.36 0.81 -3.83
C MET A 292 -22.69 -0.60 -3.30
N TRP A 293 -21.75 -1.22 -2.57
CA TRP A 293 -21.97 -2.50 -1.90
C TRP A 293 -23.11 -2.40 -0.88
N ASP A 294 -23.11 -1.38 -0.04
CA ASP A 294 -24.15 -1.15 0.96
C ASP A 294 -25.54 -0.91 0.31
N ASP A 295 -25.58 -0.28 -0.86
CA ASP A 295 -26.82 -0.05 -1.62
C ASP A 295 -27.39 -1.34 -2.25
N LEU A 296 -26.59 -2.40 -2.41
CA LEU A 296 -26.99 -3.71 -2.88
C LEU A 296 -27.47 -4.65 -1.75
N ALA A 297 -27.43 -4.19 -0.52
CA ALA A 297 -27.81 -4.99 0.64
C ALA A 297 -29.34 -5.07 0.79
N ASP A 298 -29.83 -6.28 1.05
CA ASP A 298 -31.19 -6.55 1.50
C ASP A 298 -31.13 -7.37 2.80
N ASN A 299 -31.32 -6.68 3.92
CA ASN A 299 -31.29 -7.30 5.26
C ASN A 299 -32.48 -8.26 5.50
N GLU A 300 -33.50 -8.19 4.65
CA GLU A 300 -34.67 -9.07 4.71
C GLU A 300 -34.58 -10.18 3.65
N LEU A 301 -33.44 -10.33 2.96
CA LEU A 301 -33.21 -11.31 1.92
C LEU A 301 -33.57 -12.74 2.40
N ILE A 302 -34.57 -13.35 1.78
CA ILE A 302 -35.03 -14.68 2.10
C ILE A 302 -34.48 -15.68 1.08
N ALA A 303 -33.80 -16.72 1.60
CA ALA A 303 -33.33 -17.82 0.74
C ALA A 303 -34.53 -18.69 0.28
N PRO A 304 -34.50 -19.20 -0.95
CA PRO A 304 -35.47 -20.15 -1.45
C PRO A 304 -35.35 -21.52 -0.76
N ALA A 305 -36.04 -22.55 -1.28
CA ALA A 305 -35.90 -23.93 -0.82
C ALA A 305 -34.44 -24.43 -0.94
N LEU A 306 -34.01 -25.33 -0.08
CA LEU A 306 -32.61 -25.75 0.02
C LEU A 306 -32.08 -26.42 -1.27
N ASP A 307 -32.94 -27.04 -2.04
CA ASP A 307 -32.62 -27.64 -3.34
C ASP A 307 -32.42 -26.58 -4.46
N ASP A 308 -32.83 -25.34 -4.24
CA ASP A 308 -32.66 -24.23 -5.17
C ASP A 308 -31.42 -23.36 -4.91
N ILE A 309 -30.65 -23.64 -3.86
CA ILE A 309 -29.45 -22.90 -3.54
C ILE A 309 -28.17 -23.68 -3.91
N SER A 310 -27.12 -22.94 -4.27
CA SER A 310 -25.78 -23.47 -4.43
C SER A 310 -24.91 -22.95 -3.29
N VAL A 311 -24.09 -23.81 -2.71
CA VAL A 311 -23.27 -23.47 -1.55
C VAL A 311 -21.80 -23.67 -1.90
N ALA A 312 -20.97 -22.68 -1.58
CA ALA A 312 -19.53 -22.82 -1.69
C ALA A 312 -18.84 -22.56 -0.36
N PHE A 313 -17.64 -23.12 -0.24
CA PHE A 313 -16.80 -22.93 0.92
C PHE A 313 -15.37 -22.62 0.52
N GLU A 314 -14.70 -21.87 1.38
CA GLU A 314 -13.30 -21.48 1.19
C GLU A 314 -12.56 -21.44 2.53
N VAL A 315 -11.25 -21.66 2.47
CA VAL A 315 -10.34 -21.67 3.63
C VAL A 315 -9.28 -20.61 3.48
N ALA A 316 -9.14 -19.77 4.49
CA ALA A 316 -8.11 -18.75 4.55
C ALA A 316 -6.69 -19.32 4.62
N PRO A 317 -5.65 -18.57 4.20
CA PRO A 317 -4.27 -18.96 4.39
C PRO A 317 -3.96 -19.36 5.82
N GLN A 318 -3.08 -20.36 5.99
CA GLN A 318 -2.69 -20.93 7.29
C GLN A 318 -3.86 -21.52 8.10
N ASN A 319 -5.01 -21.82 7.45
CA ASN A 319 -6.23 -22.30 8.10
C ASN A 319 -6.76 -21.34 9.19
N ALA A 320 -6.55 -20.04 9.04
CA ALA A 320 -6.92 -19.04 10.04
C ALA A 320 -8.43 -19.03 10.29
N CYS A 321 -9.24 -19.15 9.24
CA CYS A 321 -10.69 -19.28 9.29
C CYS A 321 -11.21 -19.99 8.04
N ALA A 322 -12.47 -20.36 8.04
CA ALA A 322 -13.18 -20.84 6.87
C ALA A 322 -14.56 -20.19 6.78
N ALA A 323 -15.09 -20.07 5.56
CA ALA A 323 -16.41 -19.51 5.29
C ALA A 323 -17.23 -20.43 4.41
N VAL A 324 -18.54 -20.43 4.62
CA VAL A 324 -19.57 -21.12 3.83
C VAL A 324 -20.60 -20.08 3.39
N VAL A 325 -20.85 -19.97 2.10
CA VAL A 325 -21.73 -18.98 1.49
C VAL A 325 -22.69 -19.64 0.53
N ALA A 326 -23.96 -19.22 0.57
CA ALA A 326 -24.98 -19.61 -0.38
C ALA A 326 -25.16 -18.58 -1.48
N ALA A 327 -25.54 -19.03 -2.67
CA ALA A 327 -26.03 -18.21 -3.75
C ALA A 327 -27.23 -18.85 -4.46
N TRP A 328 -28.08 -18.01 -5.02
CA TRP A 328 -29.26 -18.42 -5.80
C TRP A 328 -29.68 -17.31 -6.75
N GLN A 329 -30.52 -17.64 -7.72
CA GLN A 329 -31.13 -16.66 -8.59
C GLN A 329 -32.41 -16.10 -7.96
N GLY A 330 -32.42 -14.80 -7.66
CA GLY A 330 -33.60 -14.07 -7.22
C GLY A 330 -34.37 -13.43 -8.37
N GLU A 331 -35.45 -12.68 -8.07
CA GLU A 331 -36.28 -12.03 -9.07
C GLU A 331 -35.53 -10.91 -9.84
N SER A 332 -34.66 -10.18 -9.15
CA SER A 332 -33.93 -9.03 -9.68
C SER A 332 -32.49 -9.33 -10.10
N GLY A 333 -32.02 -10.55 -9.89
CA GLY A 333 -30.64 -10.93 -10.19
C GLY A 333 -30.08 -11.95 -9.19
N PRO A 334 -28.78 -12.21 -9.25
CA PRO A 334 -28.14 -13.17 -8.36
C PRO A 334 -28.14 -12.68 -6.91
N CYS A 335 -28.37 -13.61 -5.98
CA CYS A 335 -28.37 -13.37 -4.55
C CYS A 335 -27.23 -14.13 -3.84
N SER A 336 -26.68 -13.56 -2.80
CA SER A 336 -25.64 -14.18 -2.00
C SER A 336 -25.85 -13.94 -0.51
N ARG A 337 -25.60 -14.99 0.31
CA ARG A 337 -25.75 -14.94 1.76
C ARG A 337 -24.66 -15.73 2.47
N VAL A 338 -24.05 -15.15 3.50
CA VAL A 338 -23.13 -15.89 4.37
C VAL A 338 -23.90 -16.85 5.26
N ILE A 339 -23.63 -18.14 5.13
CA ILE A 339 -24.24 -19.15 5.99
C ILE A 339 -23.47 -19.27 7.31
N HIS A 340 -22.14 -19.36 7.23
CA HIS A 340 -21.28 -19.46 8.40
C HIS A 340 -19.84 -19.08 8.11
N GLN A 341 -19.19 -18.40 9.05
CA GLN A 341 -17.75 -18.18 9.06
C GLN A 341 -17.24 -18.29 10.49
N ALA A 342 -16.17 -19.06 10.68
CA ALA A 342 -15.56 -19.22 12.01
C ALA A 342 -14.04 -19.45 11.91
N PRO A 343 -13.29 -19.19 13.01
CA PRO A 343 -11.86 -19.48 13.10
C PRO A 343 -11.56 -20.97 12.95
N GLY A 344 -10.42 -21.27 12.33
CA GLY A 344 -9.97 -22.64 12.07
C GLY A 344 -10.83 -23.39 11.04
N THR A 345 -10.59 -24.69 10.89
CA THR A 345 -11.24 -25.52 9.86
C THR A 345 -11.84 -26.80 10.40
N ALA A 346 -11.65 -27.14 11.68
CA ALA A 346 -12.11 -28.40 12.26
C ALA A 346 -13.64 -28.57 12.20
N TRP A 347 -14.38 -27.50 12.21
CA TRP A 347 -15.84 -27.46 12.16
C TRP A 347 -16.39 -27.67 10.74
N LEU A 348 -15.59 -27.43 9.69
CA LEU A 348 -16.08 -27.24 8.31
C LEU A 348 -16.65 -28.53 7.73
N ILE A 349 -15.93 -29.66 7.82
CA ILE A 349 -16.40 -30.95 7.27
C ILE A 349 -17.70 -31.43 7.94
N PRO A 350 -17.81 -31.49 9.28
CA PRO A 350 -19.07 -31.83 9.94
C PRO A 350 -20.23 -30.90 9.55
N TYR A 351 -19.95 -29.63 9.39
CA TYR A 351 -20.95 -28.62 9.00
C TYR A 351 -21.45 -28.85 7.57
N LEU A 352 -20.55 -29.10 6.61
CA LEU A 352 -20.94 -29.44 5.24
C LEU A 352 -21.75 -30.73 5.15
N GLN A 353 -21.41 -31.73 5.95
CA GLN A 353 -22.17 -32.99 6.05
C GLN A 353 -23.59 -32.74 6.60
N ASP A 354 -23.74 -31.88 7.60
CA ASP A 354 -25.04 -31.48 8.13
C ASP A 354 -25.88 -30.75 7.06
N LEU A 355 -25.29 -29.78 6.35
CA LEU A 355 -25.97 -29.09 5.26
C LEU A 355 -26.44 -30.05 4.16
N TYR A 356 -25.58 -31.00 3.77
CA TYR A 356 -25.93 -32.02 2.79
C TYR A 356 -27.07 -32.90 3.25
N SER A 357 -27.06 -33.34 4.53
CA SER A 357 -28.13 -34.15 5.13
C SER A 357 -29.48 -33.41 5.16
N ARG A 358 -29.48 -32.10 5.18
CA ARG A 358 -30.69 -31.26 5.15
C ARG A 358 -31.21 -31.00 3.73
N GLY A 359 -30.52 -31.47 2.68
CA GLY A 359 -30.95 -31.34 1.29
C GLY A 359 -30.16 -30.39 0.42
N ILE A 360 -29.07 -29.75 0.92
CA ILE A 360 -28.19 -28.97 0.07
C ILE A 360 -27.25 -29.91 -0.68
N THR A 361 -27.55 -30.14 -1.94
CA THR A 361 -26.85 -31.11 -2.80
C THR A 361 -25.78 -30.45 -3.70
N ARG A 362 -25.82 -29.14 -3.89
CA ARG A 362 -24.88 -28.41 -4.75
C ARG A 362 -23.81 -27.72 -3.90
N LEU A 363 -22.66 -28.41 -3.79
CA LEU A 363 -21.49 -27.91 -3.08
C LEU A 363 -20.38 -27.61 -4.07
N ALA A 364 -19.69 -26.49 -3.89
CA ALA A 364 -18.55 -26.08 -4.73
C ALA A 364 -17.38 -25.51 -3.92
N ALA A 365 -16.17 -25.64 -4.44
CA ALA A 365 -14.97 -25.07 -3.84
C ALA A 365 -13.88 -24.81 -4.91
N ASP A 366 -12.89 -23.96 -4.58
CA ASP A 366 -11.70 -23.77 -5.42
C ASP A 366 -10.82 -25.05 -5.40
N GLY A 367 -10.29 -25.41 -6.57
CA GLY A 367 -9.34 -26.53 -6.69
C GLY A 367 -7.93 -26.24 -6.12
N ALA A 368 -7.66 -25.01 -5.71
CA ALA A 368 -6.34 -24.55 -5.29
C ALA A 368 -6.33 -23.92 -3.88
N GLY A 369 -5.14 -23.87 -3.29
CA GLY A 369 -4.93 -23.23 -1.98
C GLY A 369 -5.26 -24.14 -0.78
N PRO A 370 -5.46 -23.54 0.43
CA PRO A 370 -5.67 -24.30 1.67
C PRO A 370 -6.91 -25.20 1.66
N VAL A 371 -7.95 -24.81 0.92
CA VAL A 371 -9.21 -25.56 0.78
C VAL A 371 -9.01 -26.93 0.15
N ARG A 372 -7.95 -27.14 -0.64
CA ARG A 372 -7.64 -28.42 -1.29
C ARG A 372 -7.54 -29.59 -0.29
N ARG A 373 -6.91 -29.34 0.87
CA ARG A 373 -6.79 -30.36 1.93
C ARG A 373 -8.16 -30.79 2.49
N ILE A 374 -9.09 -29.84 2.57
CA ILE A 374 -10.46 -30.13 3.02
C ILE A 374 -11.16 -30.99 1.96
N ILE A 375 -11.03 -30.65 0.68
CA ILE A 375 -11.60 -31.43 -0.43
C ILE A 375 -11.05 -32.85 -0.41
N ASP A 376 -9.74 -33.02 -0.30
CA ASP A 376 -9.08 -34.33 -0.24
C ASP A 376 -9.55 -35.14 0.99
N SER A 377 -9.85 -34.49 2.12
CA SER A 377 -10.36 -35.13 3.34
C SER A 377 -11.85 -35.50 3.24
N ILE A 378 -12.64 -34.73 2.48
CA ILE A 378 -14.03 -35.06 2.18
C ILE A 378 -14.10 -36.33 1.29
N GLY A 379 -13.21 -36.45 0.30
CA GLY A 379 -13.19 -37.52 -0.67
C GLY A 379 -14.56 -37.71 -1.34
N ASP A 380 -15.01 -38.97 -1.41
CA ASP A 380 -16.29 -39.32 -2.04
C ASP A 380 -17.50 -39.19 -1.08
N THR A 381 -17.32 -38.68 0.14
CA THR A 381 -18.40 -38.59 1.13
C THR A 381 -19.41 -37.48 0.85
N LEU A 382 -18.99 -36.42 0.11
CA LEU A 382 -19.84 -35.31 -0.34
C LEU A 382 -19.54 -35.00 -1.80
N PRO A 383 -20.57 -34.75 -2.63
CA PRO A 383 -20.38 -34.35 -4.03
C PRO A 383 -19.98 -32.87 -4.11
N VAL A 384 -18.68 -32.58 -4.13
CA VAL A 384 -18.17 -31.23 -4.25
C VAL A 384 -17.68 -30.96 -5.68
N LYS A 385 -18.25 -29.98 -6.36
CA LYS A 385 -17.71 -29.46 -7.62
C LYS A 385 -16.44 -28.66 -7.31
N VAL A 386 -15.32 -29.12 -7.80
CA VAL A 386 -14.03 -28.45 -7.67
C VAL A 386 -13.79 -27.60 -8.90
N LEU A 387 -13.70 -26.28 -8.73
CA LEU A 387 -13.47 -25.36 -9.82
C LEU A 387 -12.01 -25.42 -10.27
N GLU A 388 -11.80 -25.50 -11.58
CA GLU A 388 -10.49 -25.32 -12.17
C GLU A 388 -10.11 -23.82 -12.20
N PHE A 389 -8.83 -23.54 -12.45
CA PHE A 389 -8.32 -22.17 -12.45
C PHE A 389 -9.06 -21.23 -13.42
N GLN A 390 -9.50 -21.71 -14.57
CA GLN A 390 -10.27 -20.91 -15.52
C GLN A 390 -11.69 -20.63 -15.00
N GLU A 391 -12.36 -21.64 -14.45
CA GLU A 391 -13.70 -21.52 -13.85
C GLU A 391 -13.64 -20.54 -12.66
N ARG A 392 -12.60 -20.66 -11.82
CA ARG A 392 -12.37 -19.76 -10.69
C ARG A 392 -12.22 -18.29 -11.12
N ARG A 393 -11.53 -18.03 -12.23
CA ARG A 393 -11.38 -16.66 -12.79
C ARG A 393 -12.71 -16.11 -13.31
N LEU A 394 -13.50 -16.97 -13.98
CA LEU A 394 -14.83 -16.57 -14.46
C LEU A 394 -15.78 -16.30 -13.28
N ALA A 395 -15.69 -17.09 -12.21
CA ALA A 395 -16.47 -16.90 -10.99
C ALA A 395 -16.22 -15.50 -10.39
N ASP A 396 -14.95 -15.12 -10.22
CA ASP A 396 -14.61 -13.80 -9.68
C ASP A 396 -15.04 -12.67 -10.58
N GLN A 397 -14.79 -12.77 -11.89
CA GLN A 397 -15.20 -11.75 -12.84
C GLN A 397 -16.73 -11.60 -12.86
N THR A 398 -17.49 -12.69 -12.86
CA THR A 398 -18.96 -12.66 -12.83
C THR A 398 -19.47 -11.99 -11.55
N PHE A 399 -18.91 -12.32 -10.41
CA PHE A 399 -19.25 -11.70 -9.13
C PHE A 399 -18.99 -10.19 -9.13
N ILE A 400 -17.78 -9.80 -9.58
CA ILE A 400 -17.38 -8.38 -9.65
C ILE A 400 -18.29 -7.61 -10.62
N THR A 401 -18.57 -8.17 -11.79
CA THR A 401 -19.42 -7.55 -12.79
C THR A 401 -20.84 -7.38 -12.26
N ALA A 402 -21.45 -8.40 -11.67
CA ALA A 402 -22.80 -8.32 -11.13
C ALA A 402 -22.92 -7.28 -9.98
N ALA A 403 -21.89 -7.13 -9.16
CA ALA A 403 -21.91 -6.17 -8.07
C ALA A 403 -21.54 -4.74 -8.51
N ARG A 404 -20.44 -4.60 -9.29
CA ARG A 404 -19.86 -3.28 -9.59
C ARG A 404 -20.42 -2.65 -10.87
N ASP A 405 -20.55 -3.45 -11.92
CA ASP A 405 -20.82 -2.93 -13.27
C ASP A 405 -22.33 -2.98 -13.60
N ASP A 406 -22.98 -4.09 -13.27
CA ASP A 406 -24.41 -4.33 -13.59
C ASP A 406 -25.35 -3.92 -12.44
N HIS A 407 -24.86 -3.82 -11.20
CA HIS A 407 -25.65 -3.54 -10.00
C HIS A 407 -26.83 -4.51 -9.78
N THR A 408 -26.65 -5.78 -10.16
CA THR A 408 -27.69 -6.80 -10.10
C THR A 408 -27.54 -7.77 -8.94
N LEU A 409 -26.36 -7.81 -8.29
CA LEU A 409 -26.14 -8.65 -7.12
C LEU A 409 -26.94 -8.12 -5.92
N THR A 410 -27.65 -9.01 -5.23
CA THR A 410 -28.24 -8.73 -3.91
C THR A 410 -27.55 -9.56 -2.85
N HIS A 411 -27.25 -8.99 -1.68
CA HIS A 411 -26.65 -9.72 -0.56
C HIS A 411 -27.33 -9.40 0.77
N ASP A 412 -27.07 -10.23 1.78
CA ASP A 412 -27.73 -10.19 3.09
C ASP A 412 -27.30 -9.05 4.04
N GLY A 413 -26.53 -8.08 3.55
CA GLY A 413 -26.01 -6.98 4.37
C GLY A 413 -24.98 -7.41 5.43
N SER A 414 -24.46 -8.64 5.35
CA SER A 414 -23.52 -9.23 6.32
C SER A 414 -22.25 -8.39 6.49
N ASP A 415 -21.93 -8.04 7.75
CA ASP A 415 -20.65 -7.41 8.11
C ASP A 415 -19.44 -8.24 7.65
N VAL A 416 -19.59 -9.56 7.60
CA VAL A 416 -18.53 -10.49 7.17
C VAL A 416 -18.14 -10.25 5.72
N LEU A 417 -19.11 -10.14 4.80
CA LEU A 417 -18.85 -9.83 3.39
C LEU A 417 -18.32 -8.41 3.23
N ARG A 418 -18.91 -7.45 3.93
CA ARG A 418 -18.50 -6.05 3.89
C ARG A 418 -17.06 -5.86 4.36
N GLN A 419 -16.67 -6.51 5.46
CA GLN A 419 -15.30 -6.51 5.96
C GLN A 419 -14.34 -7.18 4.97
N ALA A 420 -14.71 -8.36 4.42
CA ALA A 420 -13.90 -9.04 3.43
C ALA A 420 -13.68 -8.15 2.18
N LEU A 421 -14.72 -7.48 1.70
CA LEU A 421 -14.62 -6.53 0.58
C LEU A 421 -13.71 -5.35 0.89
N SER A 422 -13.79 -4.79 2.10
CA SER A 422 -12.99 -3.62 2.50
C SER A 422 -11.48 -3.86 2.49
N VAL A 423 -11.04 -5.12 2.61
CA VAL A 423 -9.63 -5.52 2.66
C VAL A 423 -9.17 -6.27 1.41
N ALA A 424 -10.11 -6.61 0.53
CA ALA A 424 -9.84 -7.40 -0.66
C ALA A 424 -9.05 -6.63 -1.72
N GLN A 425 -8.11 -7.32 -2.34
CA GLN A 425 -7.38 -6.85 -3.52
C GLN A 425 -7.73 -7.72 -4.72
N ILE A 426 -7.66 -7.12 -5.91
CA ILE A 426 -7.81 -7.86 -7.16
C ILE A 426 -6.51 -7.86 -7.95
N ARG A 427 -6.33 -8.88 -8.77
CA ARG A 427 -5.27 -8.95 -9.78
C ARG A 427 -5.87 -9.23 -11.15
N ARG A 428 -5.26 -8.67 -12.19
CA ARG A 428 -5.67 -8.95 -13.57
C ARG A 428 -4.84 -10.09 -14.15
N VAL A 429 -5.55 -11.09 -14.66
CA VAL A 429 -4.94 -12.26 -15.33
C VAL A 429 -5.64 -12.47 -16.67
N ASN A 430 -4.91 -12.27 -17.78
CA ASN A 430 -5.46 -12.37 -19.14
C ASN A 430 -6.75 -11.56 -19.36
N GLY A 431 -6.78 -10.33 -18.85
CA GLY A 431 -7.91 -9.41 -19.00
C GLY A 431 -9.06 -9.58 -18.01
N LEU A 432 -9.09 -10.64 -17.22
CA LEU A 432 -10.09 -10.88 -16.17
C LEU A 432 -9.57 -10.43 -14.80
N GLU A 433 -10.46 -9.96 -13.96
CA GLU A 433 -10.19 -9.58 -12.57
C GLU A 433 -10.42 -10.79 -11.65
N LEU A 434 -9.44 -11.04 -10.78
CA LEU A 434 -9.40 -12.17 -9.86
C LEU A 434 -9.20 -11.67 -8.44
N LEU A 435 -9.99 -12.12 -7.49
CA LEU A 435 -9.81 -11.87 -6.06
C LEU A 435 -8.47 -12.46 -5.59
N ASP A 436 -7.58 -11.62 -5.06
CA ASP A 436 -6.22 -12.02 -4.71
C ASP A 436 -6.13 -12.37 -3.21
N ARG A 437 -6.10 -13.67 -2.88
CA ARG A 437 -5.99 -14.18 -1.50
C ARG A 437 -4.70 -13.75 -0.81
N GLU A 438 -3.61 -13.59 -1.56
CA GLU A 438 -2.28 -13.34 -1.00
C GLU A 438 -2.00 -11.84 -0.81
N LYS A 439 -2.58 -11.00 -1.69
CA LYS A 439 -2.37 -9.56 -1.65
C LYS A 439 -3.44 -8.81 -0.86
N SER A 440 -4.57 -9.47 -0.57
CA SER A 440 -5.59 -8.90 0.31
C SER A 440 -5.01 -8.67 1.71
N LEU A 441 -5.37 -7.55 2.33
CA LEU A 441 -4.77 -7.08 3.58
C LEU A 441 -5.16 -7.92 4.80
N ALA A 442 -6.24 -8.68 4.67
CA ALA A 442 -6.68 -9.72 5.61
C ALA A 442 -7.34 -10.87 4.84
N PRO A 443 -7.58 -12.03 5.49
CA PRO A 443 -8.25 -13.16 4.85
C PRO A 443 -9.66 -12.81 4.34
N ILE A 444 -9.99 -13.23 3.12
CA ILE A 444 -11.27 -12.97 2.43
C ILE A 444 -12.03 -14.25 2.03
N PRO A 445 -12.10 -15.30 2.87
CA PRO A 445 -12.70 -16.57 2.45
C PRO A 445 -14.19 -16.43 2.11
N SER A 446 -14.93 -15.57 2.81
CA SER A 446 -16.35 -15.34 2.52
C SER A 446 -16.58 -14.73 1.13
N LEU A 447 -15.75 -13.78 0.72
CA LEU A 447 -15.90 -13.13 -0.57
C LEU A 447 -15.55 -14.09 -1.73
N ILE A 448 -14.54 -14.91 -1.55
CA ILE A 448 -14.16 -15.96 -2.51
C ILE A 448 -15.24 -17.05 -2.56
N ALA A 449 -15.76 -17.50 -1.42
CA ALA A 449 -16.85 -18.45 -1.40
C ALA A 449 -18.12 -17.88 -2.06
N ALA A 450 -18.42 -16.59 -1.89
CA ALA A 450 -19.54 -15.93 -2.55
C ALA A 450 -19.41 -15.97 -4.09
N SER A 451 -18.24 -15.66 -4.63
CA SER A 451 -18.01 -15.70 -6.08
C SER A 451 -18.16 -17.13 -6.64
N ILE A 452 -17.64 -18.14 -5.92
CA ILE A 452 -17.74 -19.55 -6.30
C ILE A 452 -19.20 -20.03 -6.23
N ALA A 453 -19.93 -19.68 -5.16
CA ALA A 453 -21.33 -20.05 -5.00
C ALA A 453 -22.21 -19.50 -6.13
N LEU A 454 -21.96 -18.23 -6.51
CA LEU A 454 -22.66 -17.59 -7.63
C LEU A 454 -22.38 -18.29 -8.96
N TYR A 455 -21.12 -18.61 -9.23
CA TYR A 455 -20.73 -19.33 -10.43
C TYR A 455 -21.37 -20.74 -10.46
N ALA A 456 -21.34 -21.46 -9.35
CA ALA A 456 -21.97 -22.75 -9.23
C ALA A 456 -23.49 -22.69 -9.45
N ASP A 457 -24.14 -21.61 -9.01
CA ASP A 457 -25.56 -21.41 -9.22
C ASP A 457 -25.94 -21.14 -10.68
N THR A 458 -25.13 -20.38 -11.40
CA THR A 458 -25.33 -20.08 -12.82
C THR A 458 -24.98 -21.25 -13.75
N HIS A 459 -24.20 -22.24 -13.27
CA HIS A 459 -23.77 -23.42 -14.03
C HIS A 459 -24.32 -24.71 -13.42
N ARG A 460 -25.59 -24.72 -13.05
CA ARG A 460 -26.26 -25.82 -12.32
C ARG A 460 -26.22 -27.16 -13.07
N GLU A 461 -26.23 -27.14 -14.38
CA GLU A 461 -26.20 -28.37 -15.22
C GLU A 461 -24.85 -29.12 -15.10
N ASP A 462 -23.76 -28.40 -14.86
CA ASP A 462 -22.41 -28.97 -14.69
C ASP A 462 -22.20 -29.60 -13.31
N LEU A 463 -23.13 -29.39 -12.37
CA LEU A 463 -23.06 -29.87 -10.99
C LEU A 463 -23.79 -31.19 -10.76
N TYR A 464 -24.50 -31.71 -11.75
CA TYR A 464 -25.24 -32.94 -11.61
C TYR A 464 -24.32 -34.17 -11.76
N VAL A 465 -23.80 -34.67 -10.66
CA VAL A 465 -23.22 -36.02 -10.61
C VAL A 465 -24.38 -36.98 -10.34
N PRO A 466 -24.79 -37.83 -11.32
CA PRO A 466 -25.84 -38.77 -11.08
C PRO A 466 -25.37 -39.74 -9.98
N VAL A 467 -26.09 -39.76 -8.85
CA VAL A 467 -25.93 -40.81 -7.85
C VAL A 467 -26.42 -42.12 -8.47
N ILE A 468 -25.53 -42.97 -8.95
CA ILE A 468 -25.85 -44.31 -9.31
C ILE A 468 -26.11 -45.05 -7.99
N VAL A 469 -27.38 -45.15 -7.61
CA VAL A 469 -27.82 -46.05 -6.53
C VAL A 469 -27.63 -47.46 -7.07
N ALA A 470 -26.61 -48.19 -6.59
CA ALA A 470 -26.42 -49.60 -6.85
C ALA A 470 -27.18 -50.42 -5.82
#